data_74f7853e28a0c6af73b1b5140280fd94
#
_entry.id   74f7853e28a0c6af73b1b5140280fd94
#
_cell.length_a   1.000
_cell.length_b   1.000
_cell.length_c   1.000
_cell.angle_alpha   90.00
_cell.angle_beta   90.00
_cell.angle_gamma   90.00
#
_symmetry.space_group_name_H-M   'P 1'
#
loop_
_entity.id
_entity.type
_entity.pdbx_description
1 polymer ?
#
loop_
_entity_poly.entity_id
_entity_poly.type
_entity_poly.pdbx_seq_one_letter_code
_entity_poly.pdbx_strand_id
1 'polypeptide(L)'
;MNKIRLLLFLGVFLLSVSVKLPAQQERQYSMTMLNPYAYNAGFAGQDYSLSATGVFRRQWLGLGFTPITQQVNVHAPIASIGGGVGLNFENDAFGPERNMKIGLGYAYHLPLGNGILSLGGRANISQRSLDGSQLRTPDGDYDAGFNHNDPLLSNTNESGQTPTFDAGLYYRDEVWDIGIGVNNLTESTVALQSLSLTNFRTFSFNAGMTYELTYAINLKPQVFVQSDLIQTQMAASLLAEYDERYFAGASFRGFEGSSRDALAIIGGIQISDKLRLAYSYDVILSPFREVSSSSHEILLNYNLNQQYIFSKPPNTIYHPRAF
;
A
#
# COMPACT_ATOMS: atom_id res chain seq x y z
N MET A 1 4.51 -40.50 26.75
CA MET A 1 5.40 -39.36 26.49
C MET A 1 4.83 -38.16 27.24
N ASN A 2 5.51 -37.66 28.29
CA ASN A 2 4.94 -36.69 29.22
C ASN A 2 4.64 -35.35 28.48
N LYS A 3 3.45 -34.80 28.68
CA LYS A 3 3.00 -33.52 28.11
C LYS A 3 4.01 -32.37 28.30
N ILE A 4 4.76 -32.39 29.40
CA ILE A 4 5.84 -31.47 29.72
C ILE A 4 7.02 -31.57 28.72
N ARG A 5 7.40 -32.79 28.31
CA ARG A 5 8.47 -33.01 27.31
C ARG A 5 8.04 -32.55 25.94
N LEU A 6 6.78 -32.70 25.56
CA LEU A 6 6.24 -32.19 24.29
C LEU A 6 6.22 -30.66 24.26
N LEU A 7 5.84 -30.02 25.38
CA LEU A 7 5.86 -28.56 25.52
C LEU A 7 7.29 -28.00 25.51
N LEU A 8 8.25 -28.69 26.15
CA LEU A 8 9.65 -28.30 26.08
C LEU A 8 10.25 -28.48 24.67
N PHE A 9 9.88 -29.57 23.99
CA PHE A 9 10.31 -29.76 22.58
C PHE A 9 9.72 -28.73 21.62
N LEU A 10 8.44 -28.37 21.81
CA LEU A 10 7.77 -27.30 21.05
C LEU A 10 8.39 -25.93 21.35
N GLY A 11 8.74 -25.66 22.61
CA GLY A 11 9.42 -24.42 23.03
C GLY A 11 10.82 -24.29 22.48
N VAL A 12 11.62 -25.39 22.46
CA VAL A 12 12.96 -25.39 21.85
C VAL A 12 12.90 -25.30 20.33
N PHE A 13 11.90 -25.91 19.69
CA PHE A 13 11.69 -25.81 18.24
C PHE A 13 11.29 -24.39 17.81
N LEU A 14 10.50 -23.68 18.61
CA LEU A 14 10.15 -22.27 18.38
C LEU A 14 11.33 -21.31 18.59
N LEU A 15 12.31 -21.66 19.43
CA LEU A 15 13.52 -20.86 19.68
C LEU A 15 14.63 -21.09 18.63
N SER A 16 14.54 -22.15 17.82
CA SER A 16 15.54 -22.47 16.79
C SER A 16 15.25 -21.87 15.40
N VAL A 17 14.18 -21.09 15.25
CA VAL A 17 13.93 -20.35 14.01
C VAL A 17 14.89 -19.17 13.98
N SER A 18 15.99 -19.31 13.24
CA SER A 18 16.90 -18.20 12.90
C SER A 18 16.15 -17.22 12.03
N VAL A 19 15.60 -16.18 12.62
CA VAL A 19 14.97 -15.08 11.89
C VAL A 19 16.10 -14.31 11.18
N LYS A 20 16.23 -14.50 9.88
CA LYS A 20 16.98 -13.55 9.06
C LYS A 20 16.16 -12.27 9.12
N LEU A 21 16.71 -11.20 9.67
CA LEU A 21 16.11 -9.87 9.71
C LEU A 21 16.35 -9.20 8.34
N PRO A 22 15.43 -9.28 7.39
CA PRO A 22 15.50 -8.43 6.20
C PRO A 22 15.14 -7.01 6.64
N ALA A 23 16.02 -6.06 6.38
CA ALA A 23 15.86 -4.65 6.75
C ALA A 23 14.94 -3.86 5.78
N GLN A 24 14.26 -4.54 4.87
CA GLN A 24 13.45 -3.87 3.86
C GLN A 24 12.02 -3.72 4.34
N GLN A 25 11.60 -2.47 4.55
CA GLN A 25 10.21 -2.12 4.87
C GLN A 25 9.40 -1.91 3.59
N GLU A 26 8.18 -2.47 3.55
CA GLU A 26 7.21 -2.10 2.53
C GLU A 26 6.82 -0.62 2.68
N ARG A 27 6.38 -0.04 1.58
CA ARG A 27 6.00 1.36 1.50
C ARG A 27 4.82 1.68 2.39
N GLN A 28 4.91 2.82 3.04
CA GLN A 28 3.92 3.29 3.97
C GLN A 28 3.20 4.50 3.38
N TYR A 29 1.88 4.43 3.30
CA TYR A 29 1.04 5.56 2.92
C TYR A 29 0.21 6.02 4.11
N SER A 30 -0.14 7.29 4.13
CA SER A 30 -0.96 7.86 5.21
C SER A 30 -2.44 7.88 4.86
N MET A 31 -2.76 7.89 3.55
CA MET A 31 -4.13 7.91 3.04
C MET A 31 -4.57 6.55 2.48
N THR A 32 -4.29 5.44 3.21
CA THR A 32 -4.61 4.08 2.78
C THR A 32 -6.08 3.87 2.43
N MET A 33 -6.98 4.56 3.15
CA MET A 33 -8.42 4.48 2.97
C MET A 33 -8.91 5.08 1.64
N LEU A 34 -8.11 5.94 1.02
CA LEU A 34 -8.46 6.59 -0.24
C LEU A 34 -7.94 5.86 -1.48
N ASN A 35 -7.11 4.82 -1.30
CA ASN A 35 -6.51 4.06 -2.40
C ASN A 35 -6.35 2.56 -2.10
N PRO A 36 -7.44 1.81 -1.89
CA PRO A 36 -7.37 0.40 -1.53
C PRO A 36 -6.74 -0.50 -2.61
N TYR A 37 -6.88 -0.14 -3.91
CA TYR A 37 -6.30 -0.93 -5.01
C TYR A 37 -4.77 -1.00 -4.97
N ALA A 38 -4.12 -0.05 -4.31
CA ALA A 38 -2.68 -0.09 -4.08
C ALA A 38 -2.22 -1.36 -3.37
N TYR A 39 -2.98 -1.82 -2.38
CA TYR A 39 -2.62 -2.92 -1.50
C TYR A 39 -3.36 -4.22 -1.80
N ASN A 40 -4.52 -4.14 -2.45
CA ASN A 40 -5.42 -5.27 -2.59
C ASN A 40 -5.93 -5.39 -4.02
N ALA A 41 -5.49 -6.43 -4.71
CA ALA A 41 -5.91 -6.72 -6.08
C ALA A 41 -7.43 -6.99 -6.20
N GLY A 42 -8.07 -7.44 -5.11
CA GLY A 42 -9.51 -7.65 -5.05
C GLY A 42 -10.35 -6.38 -5.19
N PHE A 43 -9.75 -5.21 -4.98
CA PHE A 43 -10.47 -3.93 -5.12
C PHE A 43 -10.70 -3.51 -6.59
N ALA A 44 -10.09 -4.18 -7.57
CA ALA A 44 -10.24 -3.80 -8.98
C ALA A 44 -11.71 -3.72 -9.39
N GLY A 45 -12.16 -2.56 -9.87
CA GLY A 45 -13.53 -2.32 -10.32
C GLY A 45 -14.58 -2.06 -9.24
N GLN A 46 -14.21 -2.04 -7.95
CA GLN A 46 -15.13 -1.82 -6.82
C GLN A 46 -15.69 -0.38 -6.73
N ASP A 47 -15.12 0.57 -7.45
CA ASP A 47 -15.68 1.92 -7.55
C ASP A 47 -16.84 2.05 -8.55
N TYR A 48 -17.30 0.93 -9.10
CA TYR A 48 -18.41 0.84 -10.09
C TYR A 48 -18.22 1.70 -11.35
N SER A 49 -17.08 2.37 -11.48
CA SER A 49 -16.75 3.26 -12.57
C SER A 49 -15.26 3.17 -12.89
N LEU A 50 -14.82 3.76 -14.00
CA LEU A 50 -13.39 3.96 -14.23
C LEU A 50 -12.86 4.93 -13.17
N SER A 51 -11.92 4.45 -12.38
CA SER A 51 -11.24 5.22 -11.34
C SER A 51 -9.73 5.22 -11.61
N ALA A 52 -9.13 6.39 -11.54
CA ALA A 52 -7.70 6.59 -11.68
C ALA A 52 -7.18 7.38 -10.48
N THR A 53 -6.20 6.82 -9.77
CA THR A 53 -5.62 7.43 -8.57
C THR A 53 -4.12 7.63 -8.78
N GLY A 54 -3.66 8.85 -8.57
CA GLY A 54 -2.25 9.21 -8.50
C GLY A 54 -1.87 9.59 -7.07
N VAL A 55 -0.75 9.07 -6.58
CA VAL A 55 -0.19 9.40 -5.28
C VAL A 55 1.26 9.82 -5.44
N PHE A 56 1.62 10.92 -4.80
CA PHE A 56 2.98 11.37 -4.62
C PHE A 56 3.27 11.54 -3.14
N ARG A 57 4.26 10.81 -2.63
CA ARG A 57 4.67 10.86 -1.24
C ARG A 57 6.16 11.17 -1.14
N ARG A 58 6.50 12.09 -0.26
CA ARG A 58 7.86 12.37 0.17
C ARG A 58 7.95 12.20 1.68
N GLN A 59 8.76 11.23 2.10
CA GLN A 59 8.82 10.81 3.50
C GLN A 59 10.11 11.30 4.14
N TRP A 60 10.05 11.64 5.44
CA TRP A 60 11.20 12.01 6.26
C TRP A 60 12.03 13.18 5.69
N LEU A 61 11.38 14.31 5.49
CA LEU A 61 12.08 15.54 5.05
C LEU A 61 13.15 15.94 6.04
N GLY A 62 14.29 16.38 5.52
CA GLY A 62 15.48 16.75 6.31
C GLY A 62 16.58 15.71 6.33
N LEU A 63 16.31 14.46 5.93
CA LEU A 63 17.35 13.46 5.69
C LEU A 63 18.06 13.76 4.37
N GLY A 64 19.35 13.41 4.28
CA GLY A 64 20.12 13.51 3.04
C GLY A 64 19.51 12.71 1.87
N PHE A 65 18.91 11.57 2.20
CA PHE A 65 18.15 10.73 1.25
C PHE A 65 16.72 10.58 1.75
N THR A 66 15.81 11.35 1.18
CA THR A 66 14.38 11.25 1.52
C THR A 66 13.71 10.23 0.60
N PRO A 67 12.94 9.25 1.15
CA PRO A 67 12.13 8.36 0.33
C PRO A 67 11.11 9.13 -0.49
N ILE A 68 11.01 8.81 -1.78
CA ILE A 68 10.03 9.37 -2.71
C ILE A 68 9.28 8.23 -3.36
N THR A 69 7.97 8.19 -3.13
CA THR A 69 7.06 7.21 -3.71
C THR A 69 6.11 7.90 -4.67
N GLN A 70 6.00 7.36 -5.86
CA GLN A 70 5.05 7.75 -6.89
C GLN A 70 4.22 6.53 -7.25
N GLN A 71 2.92 6.66 -7.22
CA GLN A 71 2.01 5.59 -7.59
C GLN A 71 0.91 6.13 -8.49
N VAL A 72 0.58 5.35 -9.50
CA VAL A 72 -0.59 5.57 -10.35
C VAL A 72 -1.30 4.24 -10.52
N ASN A 73 -2.58 4.21 -10.24
CA ASN A 73 -3.40 3.06 -10.58
C ASN A 73 -4.68 3.48 -11.28
N VAL A 74 -5.16 2.59 -12.14
CA VAL A 74 -6.41 2.77 -12.87
C VAL A 74 -7.16 1.46 -12.81
N HIS A 75 -8.43 1.49 -12.46
CA HIS A 75 -9.27 0.30 -12.50
C HIS A 75 -10.69 0.62 -12.96
N ALA A 76 -11.34 -0.38 -13.51
CA ALA A 76 -12.70 -0.24 -13.98
C ALA A 76 -13.46 -1.58 -13.89
N PRO A 77 -14.78 -1.58 -13.61
CA PRO A 77 -15.61 -2.75 -13.74
C PRO A 77 -15.80 -3.09 -15.21
N ILE A 78 -15.76 -4.39 -15.51
CA ILE A 78 -16.10 -4.93 -16.84
C ILE A 78 -17.09 -6.06 -16.65
N ALA A 79 -18.37 -5.77 -16.88
CA ALA A 79 -19.42 -6.71 -16.61
C ALA A 79 -19.45 -7.91 -17.52
N SER A 80 -18.99 -7.80 -18.76
CA SER A 80 -18.95 -8.93 -19.68
C SER A 80 -18.09 -10.08 -19.17
N ILE A 81 -17.13 -9.80 -18.27
CA ILE A 81 -16.28 -10.80 -17.62
C ILE A 81 -16.61 -10.98 -16.14
N GLY A 82 -17.71 -10.38 -15.64
CA GLY A 82 -18.19 -10.57 -14.28
C GLY A 82 -17.27 -10.01 -13.20
N GLY A 83 -16.51 -8.94 -13.49
CA GLY A 83 -15.53 -8.42 -12.55
C GLY A 83 -14.94 -7.08 -12.95
N GLY A 84 -13.76 -6.78 -12.42
CA GLY A 84 -13.01 -5.56 -12.72
C GLY A 84 -11.57 -5.85 -13.16
N VAL A 85 -11.03 -4.97 -13.97
CA VAL A 85 -9.61 -4.98 -14.35
C VAL A 85 -8.92 -3.75 -13.79
N GLY A 86 -7.61 -3.84 -13.60
CA GLY A 86 -6.85 -2.70 -13.14
C GLY A 86 -5.39 -2.76 -13.52
N LEU A 87 -4.80 -1.59 -13.67
CA LEU A 87 -3.38 -1.36 -13.87
C LEU A 87 -2.83 -0.68 -12.63
N ASN A 88 -1.63 -1.06 -12.22
CA ASN A 88 -0.89 -0.40 -11.15
C ASN A 88 0.52 -0.11 -11.61
N PHE A 89 0.97 1.10 -11.40
CA PHE A 89 2.36 1.52 -11.56
C PHE A 89 2.82 2.14 -10.26
N GLU A 90 4.01 1.77 -9.84
CA GLU A 90 4.63 2.28 -8.64
C GLU A 90 6.12 2.45 -8.87
N ASN A 91 6.66 3.56 -8.39
CA ASN A 91 8.08 3.89 -8.41
C ASN A 91 8.45 4.43 -7.03
N ASP A 92 9.28 3.70 -6.35
CA ASP A 92 9.77 4.02 -5.00
C ASP A 92 11.28 4.16 -5.03
N ALA A 93 11.79 5.27 -4.54
CA ALA A 93 13.21 5.58 -4.51
C ALA A 93 13.62 5.96 -3.09
N PHE A 94 14.64 5.29 -2.57
CA PHE A 94 15.23 5.58 -1.27
C PHE A 94 16.75 5.48 -1.34
N GLY A 95 17.42 6.62 -1.27
CA GLY A 95 18.87 6.69 -1.43
C GLY A 95 19.32 6.11 -2.78
N PRO A 96 20.26 5.17 -2.78
CA PRO A 96 20.77 4.52 -3.99
C PRO A 96 19.80 3.49 -4.57
N GLU A 97 18.79 3.06 -3.83
CA GLU A 97 17.86 2.02 -4.25
C GLU A 97 16.62 2.62 -4.93
N ARG A 98 16.19 2.01 -6.02
CA ARG A 98 14.93 2.29 -6.70
C ARG A 98 14.19 0.98 -6.98
N ASN A 99 12.91 0.97 -6.67
CA ASN A 99 12.01 -0.14 -6.95
C ASN A 99 10.84 0.36 -7.81
N MET A 100 10.73 -0.19 -9.02
CA MET A 100 9.63 0.08 -9.93
C MET A 100 8.78 -1.17 -10.09
N LYS A 101 7.47 -1.04 -10.01
CA LYS A 101 6.52 -2.15 -10.16
C LYS A 101 5.40 -1.73 -11.10
N ILE A 102 5.17 -2.53 -12.14
CA ILE A 102 4.01 -2.38 -13.02
C ILE A 102 3.22 -3.68 -13.00
N GLY A 103 1.90 -3.58 -12.87
CA GLY A 103 1.03 -4.75 -12.75
C GLY A 103 -0.29 -4.61 -13.45
N LEU A 104 -0.79 -5.75 -13.94
CA LEU A 104 -2.12 -5.92 -14.50
C LEU A 104 -2.91 -6.86 -13.59
N GLY A 105 -4.08 -6.42 -13.13
CA GLY A 105 -4.94 -7.16 -12.23
C GLY A 105 -6.33 -7.42 -12.80
N TYR A 106 -6.94 -8.48 -12.29
CA TYR A 106 -8.34 -8.81 -12.48
C TYR A 106 -8.95 -9.23 -11.14
N ALA A 107 -10.18 -8.81 -10.89
CA ALA A 107 -10.97 -9.26 -9.74
C ALA A 107 -12.34 -9.74 -10.21
N TYR A 108 -12.70 -10.95 -9.80
CA TYR A 108 -14.03 -11.51 -10.01
C TYR A 108 -14.98 -11.01 -8.93
N HIS A 109 -16.14 -10.52 -9.32
CA HIS A 109 -17.13 -9.93 -8.43
C HIS A 109 -18.28 -10.90 -8.15
N LEU A 110 -18.52 -11.18 -6.88
CA LEU A 110 -19.60 -12.03 -6.39
C LEU A 110 -20.56 -11.18 -5.55
N PRO A 111 -21.82 -11.01 -5.96
CA PRO A 111 -22.83 -10.41 -5.09
C PRO A 111 -22.96 -11.21 -3.79
N LEU A 112 -22.82 -10.54 -2.65
CA LEU A 112 -22.94 -11.15 -1.32
C LEU A 112 -23.70 -10.22 -0.38
N GLY A 113 -24.92 -10.61 -0.02
CA GLY A 113 -25.80 -9.73 0.76
C GLY A 113 -26.14 -8.45 -0.01
N ASN A 114 -25.90 -7.30 0.63
CA ASN A 114 -26.12 -5.98 0.02
C ASN A 114 -24.87 -5.44 -0.70
N GLY A 115 -23.76 -6.19 -0.68
CA GLY A 115 -22.48 -5.76 -1.21
C GLY A 115 -21.90 -6.68 -2.25
N ILE A 116 -20.65 -6.45 -2.56
CA ILE A 116 -19.86 -7.26 -3.51
C ILE A 116 -18.63 -7.79 -2.79
N LEU A 117 -18.48 -9.11 -2.81
CA LEU A 117 -17.25 -9.81 -2.49
C LEU A 117 -16.44 -9.99 -3.78
N SER A 118 -15.19 -9.54 -3.78
CA SER A 118 -14.30 -9.68 -4.92
C SER A 118 -13.10 -10.54 -4.59
N LEU A 119 -12.76 -11.46 -5.50
CA LEU A 119 -11.53 -12.24 -5.47
C LEU A 119 -10.63 -11.76 -6.61
N GLY A 120 -9.48 -11.19 -6.28
CA GLY A 120 -8.58 -10.59 -7.26
C GLY A 120 -7.19 -11.18 -7.26
N GLY A 121 -6.55 -11.09 -8.44
CA GLY A 121 -5.14 -11.37 -8.64
C GLY A 121 -4.50 -10.29 -9.49
N ARG A 122 -3.21 -10.04 -9.31
CA ARG A 122 -2.42 -9.10 -10.10
C ARG A 122 -1.06 -9.71 -10.42
N ALA A 123 -0.71 -9.73 -11.69
CA ALA A 123 0.61 -10.10 -12.17
C ALA A 123 1.43 -8.82 -12.40
N ASN A 124 2.64 -8.79 -11.87
CA ASN A 124 3.50 -7.63 -11.93
C ASN A 124 4.88 -8.00 -12.49
N ILE A 125 5.55 -7.00 -13.05
CA ILE A 125 6.99 -6.98 -13.24
C ILE A 125 7.57 -6.00 -12.22
N SER A 126 8.44 -6.48 -11.35
CA SER A 126 9.20 -5.69 -10.39
C SER A 126 10.62 -5.52 -10.91
N GLN A 127 11.06 -4.28 -11.07
CA GLN A 127 12.43 -3.90 -11.41
C GLN A 127 13.05 -3.22 -10.20
N ARG A 128 14.19 -3.74 -9.75
CA ARG A 128 15.00 -3.10 -8.71
C ARG A 128 16.31 -2.65 -9.29
N SER A 129 16.76 -1.47 -8.88
CA SER A 129 18.05 -0.94 -9.25
C SER A 129 18.78 -0.39 -8.03
N LEU A 130 20.10 -0.51 -8.06
CA LEU A 130 21.02 -0.01 -7.03
C LEU A 130 22.09 0.83 -7.70
N ASP A 131 22.14 2.11 -7.36
CA ASP A 131 23.17 3.02 -7.83
C ASP A 131 24.40 2.93 -6.90
N GLY A 132 25.32 2.06 -7.27
CA GLY A 132 26.55 1.86 -6.51
C GLY A 132 27.39 3.13 -6.39
N SER A 133 27.28 4.08 -7.33
CA SER A 133 28.02 5.34 -7.26
C SER A 133 27.65 6.22 -6.07
N GLN A 134 26.47 6.00 -5.48
CA GLN A 134 26.01 6.71 -4.29
C GLN A 134 26.39 6.03 -2.96
N LEU A 135 26.88 4.79 -3.03
CA LEU A 135 27.34 4.08 -1.85
C LEU A 135 28.71 4.57 -1.40
N ARG A 136 29.01 4.38 -0.12
CA ARG A 136 30.33 4.65 0.47
C ARG A 136 30.63 3.56 1.48
N THR A 137 31.82 2.99 1.37
CA THR A 137 32.35 2.02 2.34
C THR A 137 33.42 2.67 3.20
N PRO A 138 33.64 2.21 4.45
CA PRO A 138 34.68 2.76 5.31
C PRO A 138 36.09 2.66 4.72
N ASP A 139 36.37 1.60 3.97
CA ASP A 139 37.66 1.30 3.36
C ASP A 139 37.76 1.74 1.89
N GLY A 140 36.75 2.47 1.38
CA GLY A 140 36.73 2.95 0.00
C GLY A 140 37.67 4.11 -0.25
N ASP A 141 38.19 4.17 -1.48
CA ASP A 141 38.98 5.30 -1.99
C ASP A 141 38.09 6.14 -2.94
N TYR A 142 37.87 7.38 -2.58
CA TYR A 142 37.01 8.31 -3.32
C TYR A 142 37.72 9.62 -3.69
N ASP A 143 39.01 9.75 -3.35
CA ASP A 143 39.84 10.96 -3.61
C ASP A 143 40.54 10.84 -4.98
N ALA A 144 41.12 9.68 -5.25
CA ALA A 144 41.88 9.44 -6.50
C ALA A 144 41.05 8.74 -7.59
N GLY A 145 39.84 8.34 -7.28
CA GLY A 145 38.92 7.61 -8.14
C GLY A 145 37.75 7.11 -7.34
N PHE A 146 36.83 6.40 -8.00
CA PHE A 146 35.66 5.84 -7.34
C PHE A 146 35.85 4.33 -7.14
N ASN A 147 36.25 3.93 -5.93
CA ASN A 147 36.49 2.53 -5.59
C ASN A 147 35.98 2.21 -4.18
N HIS A 148 35.06 1.29 -4.06
CA HIS A 148 34.55 0.82 -2.77
C HIS A 148 35.55 -0.03 -1.97
N ASN A 149 36.59 -0.58 -2.64
CA ASN A 149 37.46 -1.63 -2.10
C ASN A 149 36.70 -2.86 -1.58
N ASP A 150 35.49 -3.06 -2.09
CA ASP A 150 34.60 -4.19 -1.76
C ASP A 150 34.13 -4.84 -3.08
N PRO A 151 34.48 -6.11 -3.32
CA PRO A 151 34.11 -6.81 -4.55
C PRO A 151 32.60 -7.12 -4.64
N LEU A 152 31.86 -7.00 -3.54
CA LEU A 152 30.41 -7.21 -3.49
C LEU A 152 29.62 -5.96 -3.88
N LEU A 153 30.28 -4.80 -4.01
CA LEU A 153 29.62 -3.55 -4.38
C LEU A 153 30.10 -3.08 -5.74
N SER A 154 29.16 -2.88 -6.65
CA SER A 154 29.44 -2.27 -7.94
C SER A 154 29.67 -0.76 -7.79
N ASN A 155 30.56 -0.22 -8.60
CA ASN A 155 30.78 1.22 -8.73
C ASN A 155 29.78 1.91 -9.67
N THR A 156 28.91 1.12 -10.32
CA THR A 156 27.96 1.57 -11.32
C THR A 156 26.51 1.28 -10.92
N ASN A 157 25.57 1.78 -11.70
CA ASN A 157 24.17 1.47 -11.52
C ASN A 157 23.87 0.05 -12.03
N GLU A 158 23.36 -0.79 -11.17
CA GLU A 158 22.89 -2.14 -11.50
C GLU A 158 21.37 -2.21 -11.46
N SER A 159 20.79 -3.01 -12.33
CA SER A 159 19.35 -3.27 -12.32
C SER A 159 19.01 -4.68 -12.73
N GLY A 160 17.93 -5.19 -12.20
CA GLY A 160 17.36 -6.48 -12.55
C GLY A 160 15.83 -6.43 -12.46
N GLN A 161 15.17 -7.43 -13.01
CA GLN A 161 13.71 -7.51 -12.97
C GLN A 161 13.26 -8.94 -12.72
N THR A 162 12.07 -9.08 -12.10
CA THR A 162 11.46 -10.38 -11.82
C THR A 162 9.94 -10.26 -11.85
N PRO A 163 9.20 -11.31 -12.27
CA PRO A 163 7.76 -11.34 -12.10
C PRO A 163 7.39 -11.52 -10.63
N THR A 164 6.32 -10.84 -10.20
CA THR A 164 5.70 -11.02 -8.89
C THR A 164 4.19 -11.13 -9.05
N PHE A 165 3.53 -11.74 -8.07
CA PHE A 165 2.09 -11.94 -8.09
C PHE A 165 1.50 -11.45 -6.78
N ASP A 166 0.33 -10.82 -6.88
CA ASP A 166 -0.46 -10.39 -5.73
C ASP A 166 -1.83 -11.07 -5.79
N ALA A 167 -2.44 -11.28 -4.63
CA ALA A 167 -3.80 -11.79 -4.51
C ALA A 167 -4.57 -11.03 -3.43
N GLY A 168 -5.90 -11.03 -3.50
CA GLY A 168 -6.69 -10.36 -2.51
C GLY A 168 -8.16 -10.71 -2.56
N LEU A 169 -8.79 -10.58 -1.40
CA LEU A 169 -10.22 -10.60 -1.19
C LEU A 169 -10.65 -9.21 -0.73
N TYR A 170 -11.77 -8.74 -1.25
CA TYR A 170 -12.32 -7.45 -0.87
C TYR A 170 -13.84 -7.51 -0.83
N TYR A 171 -14.43 -7.13 0.30
CA TYR A 171 -15.87 -6.97 0.45
C TYR A 171 -16.19 -5.49 0.63
N ARG A 172 -17.18 -5.02 -0.09
CA ARG A 172 -17.68 -3.66 0.05
C ARG A 172 -19.20 -3.63 -0.11
N ASP A 173 -19.83 -2.91 0.78
CA ASP A 173 -21.22 -2.49 0.68
C ASP A 173 -21.36 -1.00 1.00
N GLU A 174 -22.56 -0.51 1.28
CA GLU A 174 -22.81 0.90 1.62
C GLU A 174 -22.21 1.31 2.97
N VAL A 175 -22.01 0.34 3.88
CA VAL A 175 -21.55 0.56 5.25
C VAL A 175 -20.12 0.08 5.43
N TRP A 176 -19.81 -1.11 4.95
CA TRP A 176 -18.57 -1.83 5.26
C TRP A 176 -17.59 -1.87 4.07
N ASP A 177 -16.33 -1.78 4.42
CA ASP A 177 -15.20 -1.84 3.51
C ASP A 177 -14.13 -2.72 4.16
N ILE A 178 -14.01 -3.98 3.73
CA ILE A 178 -13.14 -4.97 4.37
C ILE A 178 -12.32 -5.69 3.32
N GLY A 179 -11.01 -5.75 3.52
CA GLY A 179 -10.09 -6.40 2.59
C GLY A 179 -8.97 -7.17 3.26
N ILE A 180 -8.56 -8.26 2.60
CA ILE A 180 -7.36 -9.02 2.91
C ILE A 180 -6.55 -9.14 1.62
N GLY A 181 -5.30 -8.72 1.64
CA GLY A 181 -4.40 -8.75 0.49
C GLY A 181 -3.09 -9.44 0.82
N VAL A 182 -2.48 -10.01 -0.21
CA VAL A 182 -1.12 -10.54 -0.17
C VAL A 182 -0.38 -10.01 -1.39
N ASN A 183 0.65 -9.24 -1.17
CA ASN A 183 1.55 -8.76 -2.21
C ASN A 183 2.83 -9.61 -2.25
N ASN A 184 3.46 -9.68 -3.43
CA ASN A 184 4.68 -10.45 -3.66
C ASN A 184 4.54 -11.93 -3.21
N LEU A 185 3.45 -12.58 -3.59
CA LEU A 185 3.08 -13.94 -3.15
C LEU A 185 4.21 -14.97 -3.33
N THR A 186 5.01 -14.83 -4.39
CA THR A 186 6.08 -15.76 -4.78
C THR A 186 7.43 -15.44 -4.15
N GLU A 187 7.57 -14.32 -3.41
CA GLU A 187 8.85 -13.87 -2.83
C GLU A 187 10.00 -13.89 -3.85
N SER A 188 9.71 -13.40 -5.04
CA SER A 188 10.65 -13.46 -6.17
C SER A 188 11.89 -12.62 -5.91
N THR A 189 13.05 -13.15 -6.26
CA THR A 189 14.33 -12.47 -6.12
C THR A 189 14.74 -11.81 -7.43
N VAL A 190 15.18 -10.56 -7.34
CA VAL A 190 15.80 -9.81 -8.43
C VAL A 190 17.30 -9.99 -8.33
N ALA A 191 17.90 -10.64 -9.31
CA ALA A 191 19.36 -10.76 -9.41
C ALA A 191 19.95 -9.47 -10.01
N LEU A 192 20.84 -8.81 -9.28
CA LEU A 192 21.74 -7.78 -9.76
C LEU A 192 23.09 -8.41 -10.08
N GLN A 193 24.03 -7.66 -10.61
CA GLN A 193 25.36 -8.23 -10.93
C GLN A 193 26.13 -8.57 -9.67
N SER A 194 26.07 -7.70 -8.64
CA SER A 194 26.82 -7.83 -7.40
C SER A 194 26.04 -8.56 -6.31
N LEU A 195 24.72 -8.40 -6.25
CA LEU A 195 23.89 -8.93 -5.17
C LEU A 195 22.49 -9.32 -5.66
N SER A 196 21.71 -9.92 -4.78
CA SER A 196 20.32 -10.30 -5.06
C SER A 196 19.38 -9.66 -4.05
N LEU A 197 18.28 -9.07 -4.52
CA LEU A 197 17.28 -8.39 -3.72
C LEU A 197 15.95 -9.18 -3.78
N THR A 198 15.42 -9.57 -2.65
CA THR A 198 14.16 -10.32 -2.56
C THR A 198 12.98 -9.38 -2.36
N ASN A 199 11.90 -9.58 -3.11
CA ASN A 199 10.62 -8.94 -2.86
C ASN A 199 9.86 -9.79 -1.82
N PHE A 200 9.90 -9.40 -0.56
CA PHE A 200 9.27 -10.15 0.51
C PHE A 200 7.75 -10.12 0.38
N ARG A 201 7.12 -11.22 0.80
CA ARG A 201 5.67 -11.32 0.88
C ARG A 201 5.16 -10.37 1.94
N THR A 202 4.09 -9.64 1.60
CA THR A 202 3.47 -8.69 2.51
C THR A 202 1.97 -8.94 2.57
N PHE A 203 1.47 -9.14 3.76
CA PHE A 203 0.05 -9.29 4.04
C PHE A 203 -0.53 -7.93 4.39
N SER A 204 -1.74 -7.66 3.92
CA SER A 204 -2.49 -6.47 4.28
C SER A 204 -3.90 -6.83 4.72
N PHE A 205 -4.39 -6.10 5.69
CA PHE A 205 -5.78 -6.17 6.16
C PHE A 205 -6.31 -4.76 6.31
N ASN A 206 -7.50 -4.50 5.81
CA ASN A 206 -8.24 -3.27 6.09
C ASN A 206 -9.66 -3.60 6.55
N ALA A 207 -10.14 -2.81 7.49
CA ALA A 207 -11.53 -2.80 7.89
C ALA A 207 -11.96 -1.37 8.14
N GLY A 208 -12.92 -0.91 7.39
CA GLY A 208 -13.51 0.41 7.48
C GLY A 208 -15.03 0.35 7.48
N MET A 209 -15.63 1.43 7.91
CA MET A 209 -17.07 1.60 7.80
C MET A 209 -17.41 3.06 7.49
N THR A 210 -18.59 3.27 6.91
CA THR A 210 -19.18 4.58 6.75
C THR A 210 -20.36 4.67 7.72
N TYR A 211 -20.31 5.66 8.63
CA TYR A 211 -21.34 5.93 9.60
C TYR A 211 -21.93 7.32 9.34
N GLU A 212 -23.21 7.37 8.97
CA GLU A 212 -23.94 8.62 8.78
C GLU A 212 -24.25 9.23 10.16
N LEU A 213 -23.51 10.29 10.52
CA LEU A 213 -23.73 11.00 11.77
C LEU A 213 -24.90 11.95 11.65
N THR A 214 -24.98 12.64 10.52
CA THR A 214 -26.12 13.49 10.13
C THR A 214 -26.27 13.38 8.61
N TYR A 215 -27.35 13.92 8.05
CA TYR A 215 -27.56 13.98 6.59
C TYR A 215 -26.43 14.65 5.81
N ALA A 216 -25.60 15.48 6.47
CA ALA A 216 -24.48 16.19 5.84
C ALA A 216 -23.10 15.67 6.28
N ILE A 217 -23.02 14.82 7.30
CA ILE A 217 -21.74 14.38 7.88
C ILE A 217 -21.68 12.88 7.96
N ASN A 218 -20.71 12.31 7.24
CA ASN A 218 -20.32 10.91 7.33
C ASN A 218 -19.00 10.78 8.08
N LEU A 219 -18.93 9.83 9.01
CA LEU A 219 -17.69 9.43 9.68
C LEU A 219 -17.21 8.12 9.06
N LYS A 220 -15.92 8.07 8.74
CA LYS A 220 -15.27 6.92 8.11
C LYS A 220 -14.09 6.45 8.96
N PRO A 221 -14.34 5.70 10.06
CA PRO A 221 -13.27 5.02 10.77
C PRO A 221 -12.72 3.87 9.94
N GLN A 222 -11.38 3.66 10.00
CA GLN A 222 -10.72 2.54 9.36
C GLN A 222 -9.53 2.06 10.20
N VAL A 223 -9.30 0.77 10.19
CA VAL A 223 -8.06 0.13 10.65
C VAL A 223 -7.37 -0.49 9.44
N PHE A 224 -6.08 -0.27 9.33
CA PHE A 224 -5.21 -0.88 8.33
C PHE A 224 -4.04 -1.56 9.01
N VAL A 225 -3.74 -2.79 8.62
CA VAL A 225 -2.60 -3.57 9.11
C VAL A 225 -1.82 -4.08 7.92
N GLN A 226 -0.51 -3.94 7.97
CA GLN A 226 0.41 -4.47 6.97
C GLN A 226 1.55 -5.20 7.68
N SER A 227 1.90 -6.41 7.21
CA SER A 227 2.93 -7.23 7.85
C SER A 227 3.67 -8.09 6.81
N ASP A 228 4.98 -8.15 6.94
CA ASP A 228 5.83 -9.11 6.26
C ASP A 228 6.16 -10.33 7.13
N LEU A 229 5.42 -10.52 8.25
CA LEU A 229 5.60 -11.53 9.30
C LEU A 229 6.83 -11.31 10.18
N ILE A 230 7.64 -10.31 9.91
CA ILE A 230 8.78 -9.90 10.72
C ILE A 230 8.45 -8.60 11.42
N GLN A 231 7.90 -7.65 10.66
CA GLN A 231 7.45 -6.36 11.16
C GLN A 231 5.98 -6.14 10.82
N THR A 232 5.22 -5.69 11.79
CA THR A 232 3.80 -5.38 11.62
C THR A 232 3.57 -3.89 11.83
N GLN A 233 3.01 -3.24 10.85
CA GLN A 233 2.56 -1.87 10.91
C GLN A 233 1.04 -1.82 11.04
N MET A 234 0.56 -0.97 11.92
CA MET A 234 -0.86 -0.71 12.12
C MET A 234 -1.16 0.77 11.95
N ALA A 235 -2.27 1.07 11.32
CA ALA A 235 -2.80 2.43 11.24
C ALA A 235 -4.29 2.43 11.63
N ALA A 236 -4.66 3.39 12.48
CA ALA A 236 -6.06 3.67 12.82
C ALA A 236 -6.39 5.07 12.34
N SER A 237 -7.43 5.20 11.54
CA SER A 237 -7.79 6.42 10.86
C SER A 237 -9.26 6.78 11.13
N LEU A 238 -9.53 8.08 11.18
CA LEU A 238 -10.88 8.60 11.22
C LEU A 238 -10.97 9.80 10.27
N LEU A 239 -11.83 9.71 9.27
CA LEU A 239 -12.18 10.83 8.40
C LEU A 239 -13.61 11.26 8.69
N ALA A 240 -13.85 12.56 8.73
CA ALA A 240 -15.17 13.17 8.67
C ALA A 240 -15.34 13.79 7.28
N GLU A 241 -16.41 13.42 6.60
CA GLU A 241 -16.78 13.94 5.28
C GLU A 241 -18.03 14.82 5.45
N TYR A 242 -17.96 16.05 4.95
CA TYR A 242 -19.04 17.03 5.01
C TYR A 242 -19.58 17.29 3.61
N ASP A 243 -20.89 17.11 3.46
CA ASP A 243 -21.66 17.37 2.22
C ASP A 243 -21.06 16.65 0.99
N GLU A 244 -20.47 15.43 1.23
CA GLU A 244 -19.76 14.62 0.21
C GLU A 244 -18.65 15.39 -0.53
N ARG A 245 -18.35 16.60 -0.09
CA ARG A 245 -17.46 17.53 -0.77
C ARG A 245 -16.15 17.79 -0.03
N TYR A 246 -16.21 18.01 1.27
CA TYR A 246 -15.03 18.30 2.08
C TYR A 246 -14.79 17.15 3.02
N PHE A 247 -13.54 16.79 3.22
CA PHE A 247 -13.20 15.82 4.25
C PHE A 247 -11.93 16.20 4.98
N ALA A 248 -11.91 15.89 6.26
CA ALA A 248 -10.75 16.07 7.11
C ALA A 248 -10.70 14.95 8.14
N GLY A 249 -9.51 14.66 8.63
CA GLY A 249 -9.33 13.64 9.65
C GLY A 249 -7.89 13.42 10.02
N ALA A 250 -7.66 12.31 10.70
CA ALA A 250 -6.34 11.91 11.13
C ALA A 250 -6.14 10.39 11.02
N SER A 251 -4.89 9.99 10.88
CA SER A 251 -4.46 8.60 10.90
C SER A 251 -3.28 8.46 11.86
N PHE A 252 -3.42 7.65 12.88
CA PHE A 252 -2.33 7.29 13.78
C PHE A 252 -1.70 6.00 13.28
N ARG A 253 -0.37 6.04 13.13
CA ARG A 253 0.42 4.90 12.68
C ARG A 253 1.44 4.52 13.73
N GLY A 254 1.59 3.21 13.94
CA GLY A 254 2.57 2.64 14.85
C GLY A 254 2.97 1.23 14.43
N PHE A 255 4.03 0.73 15.06
CA PHE A 255 4.49 -0.63 14.90
C PHE A 255 4.31 -1.36 16.22
N GLU A 256 3.96 -2.64 16.17
CA GLU A 256 3.90 -3.54 17.33
C GLU A 256 3.69 -2.81 18.67
N GLY A 257 2.50 -2.64 19.11
CA GLY A 257 2.06 -2.18 20.44
C GLY A 257 2.90 -1.15 21.24
N SER A 258 4.16 -0.96 20.94
CA SER A 258 5.10 -0.10 21.68
C SER A 258 5.68 1.07 20.86
N SER A 259 5.61 1.06 19.53
CA SER A 259 6.19 2.11 18.72
C SER A 259 5.12 3.08 18.19
N ARG A 260 5.38 4.37 18.39
CA ARG A 260 4.61 5.47 17.81
C ARG A 260 5.40 5.99 16.63
N ASP A 261 4.90 5.79 15.41
CA ASP A 261 5.63 6.24 14.22
C ASP A 261 5.21 7.67 13.83
N ALA A 262 3.96 7.86 13.50
CA ALA A 262 3.47 9.15 13.05
C ALA A 262 1.97 9.37 13.33
N LEU A 263 1.59 10.64 13.42
CA LEU A 263 0.22 11.11 13.33
C LEU A 263 0.07 11.89 12.02
N ALA A 264 -0.68 11.36 11.08
CA ALA A 264 -1.02 12.02 9.83
C ALA A 264 -2.28 12.88 10.01
N ILE A 265 -2.21 14.13 9.63
CA ILE A 265 -3.35 15.04 9.50
C ILE A 265 -3.75 15.05 8.03
N ILE A 266 -5.00 14.75 7.74
CA ILE A 266 -5.50 14.55 6.38
C ILE A 266 -6.59 15.58 6.11
N GLY A 267 -6.53 16.20 4.94
CA GLY A 267 -7.58 17.07 4.44
C GLY A 267 -7.76 16.91 2.94
N GLY A 268 -8.98 17.12 2.45
CA GLY A 268 -9.22 17.02 1.04
C GLY A 268 -10.56 17.60 0.61
N ILE A 269 -10.74 17.65 -0.70
CA ILE A 269 -11.91 18.23 -1.35
C ILE A 269 -12.27 17.44 -2.62
N GLN A 270 -13.57 17.24 -2.79
CA GLN A 270 -14.16 16.85 -4.07
C GLN A 270 -14.29 18.11 -4.92
N ILE A 271 -13.33 18.34 -5.84
CA ILE A 271 -13.27 19.55 -6.67
C ILE A 271 -14.45 19.58 -7.65
N SER A 272 -14.81 18.42 -8.18
CA SER A 272 -15.97 18.20 -9.05
C SER A 272 -16.50 16.79 -8.80
N ASP A 273 -17.64 16.44 -9.38
CA ASP A 273 -18.24 15.09 -9.26
C ASP A 273 -17.25 13.95 -9.66
N LYS A 274 -16.18 14.29 -10.37
CA LYS A 274 -15.21 13.35 -10.90
C LYS A 274 -13.82 13.47 -10.30
N LEU A 275 -13.48 14.57 -9.67
CA LEU A 275 -12.12 14.88 -9.28
C LEU A 275 -12.01 15.17 -7.79
N ARG A 276 -11.23 14.33 -7.09
CA ARG A 276 -10.93 14.46 -5.66
C ARG A 276 -9.45 14.76 -5.48
N LEU A 277 -9.14 15.71 -4.61
CA LEU A 277 -7.79 16.03 -4.16
C LEU A 277 -7.70 15.82 -2.66
N ALA A 278 -6.65 15.16 -2.22
CA ALA A 278 -6.33 14.99 -0.80
C ALA A 278 -4.86 15.31 -0.53
N TYR A 279 -4.60 15.75 0.68
CA TYR A 279 -3.27 16.02 1.19
C TYR A 279 -3.14 15.49 2.62
N SER A 280 -1.99 14.91 2.92
CA SER A 280 -1.64 14.47 4.27
C SER A 280 -0.31 15.08 4.69
N TYR A 281 -0.26 15.49 5.95
CA TYR A 281 0.94 15.93 6.66
C TYR A 281 1.19 14.99 7.83
N ASP A 282 2.33 14.31 7.85
CA ASP A 282 2.68 13.39 8.92
C ASP A 282 3.59 14.10 9.95
N VAL A 283 3.11 14.16 11.18
CA VAL A 283 3.91 14.54 12.36
C VAL A 283 4.62 13.29 12.86
N ILE A 284 5.94 13.29 12.84
CA ILE A 284 6.74 12.15 13.29
C ILE A 284 6.74 12.11 14.81
N LEU A 285 6.35 10.97 15.39
CA LEU A 285 6.28 10.75 16.83
C LEU A 285 7.41 9.88 17.37
N SER A 286 8.11 9.17 16.48
CA SER A 286 9.27 8.33 16.81
C SER A 286 10.52 9.17 17.06
N PRO A 287 11.62 8.59 17.61
CA PRO A 287 12.90 9.27 17.73
C PRO A 287 13.46 9.82 16.42
N PHE A 288 12.98 9.35 15.28
CA PHE A 288 13.29 9.89 13.96
C PHE A 288 13.01 11.39 13.80
N ARG A 289 12.15 11.97 14.65
CA ARG A 289 11.86 13.42 14.69
C ARG A 289 13.11 14.30 14.95
N GLU A 290 14.18 13.74 15.49
CA GLU A 290 15.42 14.47 15.75
C GLU A 290 16.20 14.76 14.44
N VAL A 291 16.01 13.92 13.43
CA VAL A 291 16.74 14.00 12.15
C VAL A 291 15.82 14.28 10.95
N SER A 292 14.51 14.18 11.15
CA SER A 292 13.49 14.40 10.12
C SER A 292 12.36 15.25 10.64
N SER A 293 11.86 16.17 9.81
CA SER A 293 10.81 17.12 10.22
C SER A 293 9.38 16.58 10.00
N SER A 294 9.14 15.92 8.89
CA SER A 294 7.77 15.56 8.46
C SER A 294 7.75 14.64 7.25
N SER A 295 6.56 14.17 6.89
CA SER A 295 6.30 13.54 5.59
C SER A 295 5.07 14.16 4.95
N HIS A 296 5.04 14.20 3.64
CA HIS A 296 3.93 14.78 2.87
C HIS A 296 3.43 13.78 1.84
N GLU A 297 2.12 13.72 1.69
CA GLU A 297 1.48 12.88 0.69
C GLU A 297 0.36 13.67 -0.01
N ILE A 298 0.36 13.62 -1.33
CA ILE A 298 -0.69 14.21 -2.19
C ILE A 298 -1.35 13.07 -2.93
N LEU A 299 -2.66 13.06 -2.95
CA LEU A 299 -3.47 12.11 -3.70
C LEU A 299 -4.44 12.85 -4.60
N LEU A 300 -4.45 12.47 -5.86
CA LEU A 300 -5.43 12.91 -6.85
C LEU A 300 -6.18 11.68 -7.34
N ASN A 301 -7.50 11.68 -7.20
CA ASN A 301 -8.36 10.63 -7.75
C ASN A 301 -9.32 11.23 -8.77
N TYR A 302 -9.36 10.62 -9.95
CA TYR A 302 -10.34 10.90 -10.99
C TYR A 302 -11.24 9.68 -11.12
N ASN A 303 -12.52 9.84 -10.84
CA ASN A 303 -13.54 8.83 -11.05
C ASN A 303 -14.51 9.32 -12.11
N LEU A 304 -14.71 8.55 -13.18
CA LEU A 304 -15.59 8.95 -14.27
C LEU A 304 -17.04 9.15 -13.80
N ASN A 305 -17.40 8.53 -12.67
CA ASN A 305 -18.72 8.56 -12.03
C ASN A 305 -19.85 8.15 -13.01
N GLN A 306 -19.54 7.23 -13.89
CA GLN A 306 -20.48 6.64 -14.84
C GLN A 306 -20.34 5.13 -14.75
N GLN A 307 -21.43 4.46 -14.45
CA GLN A 307 -21.46 3.00 -14.55
C GLN A 307 -21.15 2.63 -16.01
N TYR A 308 -20.06 1.89 -16.21
CA TYR A 308 -19.66 1.51 -17.55
C TYR A 308 -20.71 0.60 -18.17
N ILE A 309 -21.07 0.89 -19.42
CA ILE A 309 -22.17 0.28 -20.22
C ILE A 309 -22.02 -1.24 -20.41
N PHE A 310 -20.91 -1.83 -20.01
CA PHE A 310 -20.68 -3.27 -20.06
C PHE A 310 -21.21 -4.04 -18.83
N SER A 311 -21.87 -3.37 -17.88
CA SER A 311 -22.48 -4.02 -16.72
C SER A 311 -23.99 -4.02 -16.84
N LYS A 312 -24.60 -5.22 -16.78
CA LYS A 312 -25.93 -5.26 -16.19
C LYS A 312 -25.74 -4.74 -14.77
N PRO A 313 -26.40 -3.65 -14.37
CA PRO A 313 -26.35 -3.23 -12.98
C PRO A 313 -26.76 -4.46 -12.14
N PRO A 314 -26.10 -4.75 -11.00
CA PRO A 314 -26.67 -5.65 -10.04
C PRO A 314 -28.11 -5.19 -9.84
N ASN A 315 -29.06 -6.11 -9.61
CA ASN A 315 -30.46 -5.76 -9.32
C ASN A 315 -30.49 -4.96 -8.01
N THR A 316 -30.00 -3.76 -8.04
CA THR A 316 -30.05 -2.82 -6.93
C THR A 316 -31.48 -2.35 -6.88
N ILE A 317 -32.19 -2.82 -5.88
CA ILE A 317 -33.49 -2.28 -5.51
C ILE A 317 -33.17 -0.86 -5.03
N TYR A 318 -33.34 0.13 -5.90
CA TYR A 318 -33.28 1.53 -5.50
C TYR A 318 -34.28 1.72 -4.36
N HIS A 319 -33.76 2.13 -3.21
CA HIS A 319 -34.65 2.52 -2.12
C HIS A 319 -35.50 3.71 -2.62
N PRO A 320 -36.85 3.67 -2.55
CA PRO A 320 -37.69 4.71 -3.14
C PRO A 320 -37.61 6.11 -2.46
N ARG A 321 -36.57 6.37 -1.69
CA ARG A 321 -36.28 7.66 -1.04
C ARG A 321 -35.17 8.48 -1.71
N ALA A 322 -34.75 8.11 -2.90
CA ALA A 322 -33.83 8.92 -3.71
C ALA A 322 -34.60 9.85 -4.67
N PHE A 323 -35.59 10.60 -4.12
CA PHE A 323 -36.22 11.74 -4.79
C PHE A 323 -36.36 12.89 -3.79
#